data_5f23d21c7c640cd382402caf81f3b13f
#
_entry.id   5f23d21c7c640cd382402caf81f3b13f
#
_cell.length_a   1.000
_cell.length_b   1.000
_cell.length_c   1.000
_cell.angle_alpha   90.00
_cell.angle_beta   90.00
_cell.angle_gamma   90.00
#
_symmetry.space_group_name_H-M   'P 1'
#
loop_
_entity.id
_entity.type
_entity.pdbx_description
1 polymer ?
#
loop_
_entity_poly.entity_id
_entity_poly.type
_entity_poly.pdbx_seq_one_letter_code
_entity_poly.pdbx_strand_id
1 'polypeptide(L)'
;MPATILIADDHDDNRELLQILLVNAGYDVREAKDGSECLAIARDERPDLIVIDLSMPVLDGWGVFRELSADESTRTIPCMAVTAHAEMDQGQALQAGLSAYVTKPYSSEALLETVAAVLAKRKRVPG
;
A
#
# COMPACT_ATOMS: atom_id res chain seq x y z
N MET A 1 -12.64 5.19 14.90
CA MET A 1 -11.54 4.20 14.87
C MET A 1 -10.52 4.56 13.81
N PRO A 2 -9.23 4.47 14.12
CA PRO A 2 -8.22 4.77 13.12
C PRO A 2 -8.22 3.74 11.99
N ALA A 3 -7.89 4.18 10.80
CA ALA A 3 -7.75 3.28 9.67
C ALA A 3 -6.53 2.38 9.89
N THR A 4 -6.61 1.15 9.38
CA THR A 4 -5.52 0.19 9.44
C THR A 4 -4.80 0.16 8.10
N ILE A 5 -3.50 0.34 8.11
CA ILE A 5 -2.66 0.36 6.91
C ILE A 5 -1.67 -0.79 6.97
N LEU A 6 -1.65 -1.61 5.93
CA LEU A 6 -0.67 -2.68 5.78
C LEU A 6 0.46 -2.20 4.89
N ILE A 7 1.69 -2.29 5.40
CA ILE A 7 2.89 -1.93 4.65
C ILE A 7 3.58 -3.21 4.20
N ALA A 8 3.88 -3.32 2.92
CA ALA A 8 4.64 -4.44 2.38
C ALA A 8 5.93 -3.93 1.76
N ASP A 9 7.05 -4.21 2.41
CA ASP A 9 8.38 -3.79 1.98
C ASP A 9 9.41 -4.76 2.57
N ASP A 10 10.32 -5.25 1.74
CA ASP A 10 11.34 -6.21 2.17
C ASP A 10 12.53 -5.56 2.87
N HIS A 11 12.67 -4.24 2.77
CA HIS A 11 13.74 -3.50 3.46
C HIS A 11 13.27 -3.07 4.84
N ASP A 12 13.89 -3.61 5.88
CA ASP A 12 13.51 -3.34 7.26
C ASP A 12 13.54 -1.85 7.59
N ASP A 13 14.58 -1.15 7.13
CA ASP A 13 14.73 0.30 7.41
C ASP A 13 13.61 1.12 6.77
N ASN A 14 13.28 0.83 5.52
CA ASN A 14 12.21 1.53 4.83
C ASN A 14 10.86 1.24 5.45
N ARG A 15 10.62 -0.01 5.80
CA ARG A 15 9.37 -0.43 6.43
C ARG A 15 9.20 0.24 7.79
N GLU A 16 10.26 0.29 8.59
CA GLU A 16 10.25 0.94 9.89
C GLU A 16 9.95 2.43 9.76
N LEU A 17 10.58 3.09 8.80
CA LEU A 17 10.36 4.52 8.57
C LEU A 17 8.90 4.82 8.23
N LEU A 18 8.32 4.03 7.33
CA LEU A 18 6.90 4.17 6.99
C LEU A 18 6.00 3.91 8.20
N GLN A 19 6.34 2.90 8.97
CA GLN A 19 5.59 2.56 10.18
C GLN A 19 5.56 3.75 11.14
N ILE A 20 6.71 4.34 11.42
CA ILE A 20 6.80 5.50 12.31
C ILE A 20 5.96 6.66 11.79
N LEU A 21 6.10 6.95 10.50
CA LEU A 21 5.35 8.04 9.86
C LEU A 21 3.85 7.86 10.01
N LEU A 22 3.36 6.67 9.72
CA LEU A 22 1.92 6.41 9.71
C LEU A 22 1.35 6.31 11.11
N VAL A 23 2.08 5.70 12.05
CA VAL A 23 1.65 5.65 13.44
C VAL A 23 1.56 7.06 14.03
N ASN A 24 2.56 7.89 13.74
CA ASN A 24 2.55 9.28 14.23
C ASN A 24 1.40 10.09 13.65
N ALA A 25 0.92 9.69 12.47
CA ALA A 25 -0.24 10.35 11.85
C ALA A 25 -1.58 9.83 12.37
N GLY A 26 -1.58 8.85 13.26
CA GLY A 26 -2.78 8.36 13.90
C GLY A 26 -3.35 7.08 13.33
N TYR A 27 -2.64 6.40 12.43
CA TYR A 27 -3.10 5.15 11.84
C TYR A 27 -2.62 3.94 12.61
N ASP A 28 -3.39 2.85 12.54
CA ASP A 28 -2.93 1.54 12.96
C ASP A 28 -2.14 0.92 11.82
N VAL A 29 -1.00 0.32 12.12
CA VAL A 29 -0.10 -0.20 11.08
C VAL A 29 0.16 -1.68 11.28
N ARG A 30 0.11 -2.42 10.17
CA ARG A 30 0.58 -3.81 10.10
C ARG A 30 1.73 -3.85 9.11
N GLU A 31 2.66 -4.75 9.31
CA GLU A 31 3.87 -4.84 8.49
C GLU A 31 4.01 -6.23 7.88
N ALA A 32 4.37 -6.27 6.62
CA ALA A 32 4.72 -7.49 5.91
C ALA A 32 6.10 -7.31 5.29
N LYS A 33 6.97 -8.28 5.46
CA LYS A 33 8.35 -8.22 4.95
C LYS A 33 8.49 -8.80 3.56
N ASP A 34 7.46 -9.46 3.06
CA ASP A 34 7.45 -10.03 1.71
C ASP A 34 6.01 -10.15 1.19
N GLY A 35 5.89 -10.57 -0.06
CA GLY A 35 4.59 -10.67 -0.70
C GLY A 35 3.67 -11.72 -0.09
N SER A 36 4.22 -12.87 0.30
CA SER A 36 3.43 -13.94 0.91
C SER A 36 2.81 -13.49 2.22
N GLU A 37 3.59 -12.82 3.04
CA GLU A 37 3.13 -12.29 4.32
C GLU A 37 2.06 -11.21 4.09
N CYS A 38 2.28 -10.36 3.08
CA CYS A 38 1.31 -9.34 2.71
C CYS A 38 -0.05 -9.94 2.35
N LEU A 39 -0.06 -10.96 1.51
CA LEU A 39 -1.29 -11.62 1.10
C LEU A 39 -2.01 -12.26 2.29
N ALA A 40 -1.25 -12.92 3.17
CA ALA A 40 -1.83 -13.57 4.35
C ALA A 40 -2.50 -12.55 5.27
N ILE A 41 -1.81 -11.46 5.57
CA ILE A 41 -2.34 -10.42 6.45
C ILE A 41 -3.54 -9.72 5.81
N ALA A 42 -3.45 -9.43 4.52
CA ALA A 42 -4.55 -8.76 3.81
C ALA A 42 -5.84 -9.58 3.84
N ARG A 43 -5.73 -10.89 3.65
CA ARG A 43 -6.88 -11.79 3.67
C ARG A 43 -7.47 -11.94 5.07
N ASP A 44 -6.59 -11.99 6.07
CA ASP A 44 -7.00 -12.23 7.46
C ASP A 44 -7.56 -10.97 8.13
N GLU A 45 -6.88 -9.84 7.97
CA GLU A 45 -7.22 -8.62 8.69
C GLU A 45 -7.97 -7.58 7.87
N ARG A 46 -7.93 -7.69 6.56
CA ARG A 46 -8.59 -6.75 5.64
C ARG A 46 -8.35 -5.29 5.99
N PRO A 47 -7.11 -4.82 5.82
CA PRO A 47 -6.79 -3.42 6.14
C PRO A 47 -7.55 -2.44 5.26
N ASP A 48 -7.54 -1.19 5.66
CA ASP A 48 -8.21 -0.11 4.91
C ASP A 48 -7.39 0.35 3.71
N LEU A 49 -6.09 0.14 3.74
CA LEU A 49 -5.17 0.53 2.67
C LEU A 49 -3.95 -0.38 2.72
N ILE A 50 -3.42 -0.72 1.55
CA ILE A 50 -2.16 -1.47 1.44
C ILE A 50 -1.14 -0.59 0.71
N VAL A 51 0.02 -0.40 1.32
CA VAL A 51 1.15 0.31 0.72
C VAL A 51 2.18 -0.72 0.32
N ILE A 52 2.46 -0.84 -0.98
CA ILE A 52 3.28 -1.92 -1.53
C ILE A 52 4.53 -1.35 -2.21
N ASP A 53 5.70 -1.91 -1.87
CA ASP A 53 6.92 -1.70 -2.65
C ASP A 53 6.89 -2.64 -3.85
N LEU A 54 6.93 -2.08 -5.05
CA LEU A 54 6.84 -2.86 -6.28
C LEU A 54 8.08 -3.71 -6.57
N SER A 55 9.19 -3.44 -5.91
CA SER A 55 10.46 -4.13 -6.19
C SER A 55 10.83 -5.21 -5.18
N MET A 56 9.84 -5.76 -4.47
CA MET A 56 10.10 -6.84 -3.51
C MET A 56 10.56 -8.13 -4.21
N PRO A 57 11.48 -8.89 -3.58
CA PRO A 57 11.87 -10.20 -4.12
C PRO A 57 10.80 -11.26 -3.87
N VAL A 58 10.99 -12.44 -4.41
CA VAL A 58 10.15 -13.64 -4.29
C VAL A 58 8.81 -13.44 -5.02
N LEU A 59 7.96 -12.60 -4.49
CA LEU A 59 6.73 -12.20 -5.17
C LEU A 59 6.74 -10.68 -5.17
N ASP A 60 6.96 -10.08 -6.33
CA ASP A 60 7.09 -8.64 -6.44
C ASP A 60 5.74 -7.94 -6.16
N GLY A 61 5.82 -6.62 -5.94
CA GLY A 61 4.64 -5.85 -5.61
C GLY A 61 3.52 -5.95 -6.66
N TRP A 62 3.89 -6.07 -7.94
CA TRP A 62 2.90 -6.26 -9.00
C TRP A 62 2.20 -7.60 -8.88
N GLY A 63 2.94 -8.66 -8.56
CA GLY A 63 2.36 -9.98 -8.33
C GLY A 63 1.41 -9.98 -7.16
N VAL A 64 1.80 -9.32 -6.07
CA VAL A 64 0.93 -9.17 -4.90
C VAL A 64 -0.35 -8.43 -5.28
N PHE A 65 -0.21 -7.31 -5.98
CA PHE A 65 -1.36 -6.52 -6.40
C PHE A 65 -2.33 -7.32 -7.29
N ARG A 66 -1.78 -8.08 -8.23
CA ARG A 66 -2.61 -8.93 -9.11
C ARG A 66 -3.40 -9.97 -8.30
N GLU A 67 -2.76 -10.61 -7.33
CA GLU A 67 -3.44 -11.60 -6.50
C GLU A 67 -4.51 -10.98 -5.60
N LEU A 68 -4.22 -9.80 -5.04
CA LEU A 68 -5.20 -9.07 -4.24
C LEU A 68 -6.42 -8.67 -5.08
N SER A 69 -6.18 -8.26 -6.32
CA SER A 69 -7.25 -7.83 -7.23
C SER A 69 -8.11 -8.99 -7.71
N ALA A 70 -7.54 -10.19 -7.76
CA ALA A 70 -8.26 -11.39 -8.21
C ALA A 70 -9.06 -12.05 -7.10
N ASP A 71 -8.78 -11.74 -5.83
CA ASP A 71 -9.43 -12.36 -4.68
C ASP A 71 -10.61 -11.50 -4.22
N GLU A 72 -11.79 -12.08 -4.17
CA GLU A 72 -13.00 -11.36 -3.76
C GLU A 72 -12.89 -10.73 -2.39
N SER A 73 -12.14 -11.35 -1.48
CA SER A 73 -12.02 -10.85 -0.11
C SER A 73 -11.12 -9.62 0.01
N THR A 74 -10.26 -9.37 -0.99
CA THR A 74 -9.28 -8.29 -0.93
C THR A 74 -9.36 -7.29 -2.07
N ARG A 75 -10.09 -7.59 -3.13
CA ARG A 75 -10.09 -6.74 -4.35
C ARG A 75 -10.60 -5.32 -4.13
N THR A 76 -11.38 -5.10 -3.09
CA THR A 76 -11.91 -3.76 -2.77
C THR A 76 -10.98 -2.94 -1.90
N ILE A 77 -9.90 -3.54 -1.39
CA ILE A 77 -8.92 -2.81 -0.57
C ILE A 77 -8.06 -1.96 -1.49
N PRO A 78 -8.02 -0.64 -1.28
CA PRO A 78 -7.17 0.20 -2.13
C PRO A 78 -5.69 -0.11 -1.89
N CYS A 79 -4.92 -0.08 -2.96
CA CYS A 79 -3.48 -0.32 -2.91
C CYS A 79 -2.76 0.89 -3.48
N MET A 80 -1.71 1.34 -2.81
CA MET A 80 -0.82 2.34 -3.37
C MET A 80 0.60 1.81 -3.42
N ALA A 81 1.32 2.20 -4.45
CA ALA A 81 2.70 1.77 -4.64
C ALA A 81 3.65 2.85 -4.17
N VAL A 82 4.73 2.44 -3.48
CA VAL A 82 5.84 3.30 -3.13
C VAL A 82 7.10 2.59 -3.60
N THR A 83 7.79 3.14 -4.60
CA THR A 83 8.89 2.43 -5.22
C THR A 83 10.03 3.35 -5.64
N ALA A 84 11.25 2.82 -5.62
CA ALA A 84 12.43 3.53 -6.13
C ALA A 84 12.53 3.47 -7.66
N HIS A 85 11.76 2.58 -8.29
CA HIS A 85 11.82 2.40 -9.73
C HIS A 85 10.73 3.19 -10.42
N ALA A 86 11.14 4.23 -11.16
CA ALA A 86 10.23 5.09 -11.89
C ALA A 86 10.06 4.64 -13.35
N GLU A 87 10.11 3.33 -13.59
CA GLU A 87 10.01 2.75 -14.94
C GLU A 87 8.58 2.83 -15.48
N MET A 88 7.62 2.92 -14.60
CA MET A 88 6.22 3.05 -14.98
C MET A 88 5.75 4.44 -14.58
N ASP A 89 5.08 5.12 -15.49
CA ASP A 89 4.53 6.42 -15.14
C ASP A 89 3.25 6.25 -14.30
N GLN A 90 2.84 7.34 -13.67
CA GLN A 90 1.70 7.34 -12.79
C GLN A 90 0.41 6.95 -13.51
N GLY A 91 0.27 7.37 -14.77
CA GLY A 91 -0.92 7.02 -15.57
C GLY A 91 -1.06 5.52 -15.77
N GLN A 92 0.06 4.84 -16.08
CA GLN A 92 0.08 3.38 -16.26
C GLN A 92 -0.28 2.67 -14.96
N ALA A 93 0.24 3.15 -13.83
CA ALA A 93 -0.05 2.57 -12.53
C ALA A 93 -1.53 2.67 -12.20
N LEU A 94 -2.13 3.82 -12.45
CA LEU A 94 -3.55 4.04 -12.20
C LEU A 94 -4.42 3.20 -13.12
N GLN A 95 -4.01 3.04 -14.39
CA GLN A 95 -4.73 2.17 -15.34
C GLN A 95 -4.71 0.71 -14.89
N ALA A 96 -3.64 0.29 -14.23
CA ALA A 96 -3.55 -1.08 -13.72
C ALA A 96 -4.45 -1.29 -12.50
N GLY A 97 -4.97 -0.22 -11.91
CA GLY A 97 -5.89 -0.31 -10.78
C GLY A 97 -5.33 0.16 -9.45
N LEU A 98 -4.06 0.60 -9.42
CA LEU A 98 -3.49 1.17 -8.20
C LEU A 98 -4.18 2.49 -7.88
N SER A 99 -4.45 2.72 -6.61
CA SER A 99 -5.10 3.94 -6.17
C SER A 99 -4.16 5.14 -6.17
N ALA A 100 -2.87 4.90 -6.00
CA ALA A 100 -1.85 5.94 -6.03
C ALA A 100 -0.49 5.33 -6.30
N TYR A 101 0.45 6.16 -6.72
CA TYR A 101 1.80 5.73 -7.06
C TYR A 101 2.76 6.83 -6.61
N VAL A 102 3.67 6.49 -5.71
CA VAL A 102 4.64 7.44 -5.14
C VAL A 102 6.05 6.93 -5.38
N THR A 103 6.92 7.77 -5.93
CA THR A 103 8.31 7.39 -6.18
C THR A 103 9.21 7.86 -5.04
N LYS A 104 10.19 7.04 -4.71
CA LYS A 104 11.23 7.40 -3.73
C LYS A 104 12.31 8.25 -4.41
N PRO A 105 12.89 9.23 -3.75
CA PRO A 105 12.55 9.65 -2.40
C PRO A 105 11.29 10.51 -2.39
N TYR A 106 10.52 10.42 -1.33
CA TYR A 106 9.30 11.21 -1.15
C TYR A 106 9.42 12.04 0.12
N SER A 107 8.66 13.13 0.22
CA SER A 107 8.55 13.85 1.47
C SER A 107 7.49 13.19 2.35
N SER A 108 7.67 13.28 3.66
CA SER A 108 6.69 12.75 4.60
C SER A 108 5.32 13.35 4.38
N GLU A 109 5.30 14.67 4.13
CA GLU A 109 4.07 15.40 3.89
C GLU A 109 3.33 14.89 2.65
N ALA A 110 4.05 14.72 1.54
CA ALA A 110 3.44 14.23 0.30
C ALA A 110 2.89 12.82 0.47
N LEU A 111 3.62 11.95 1.17
CA LEU A 111 3.16 10.60 1.41
C LEU A 111 1.87 10.59 2.24
N LEU A 112 1.86 11.34 3.33
CA LEU A 112 0.70 11.40 4.21
C LEU A 112 -0.52 12.01 3.52
N GLU A 113 -0.32 13.02 2.69
CA GLU A 113 -1.40 13.60 1.91
C GLU A 113 -2.00 12.58 0.94
N THR A 114 -1.14 11.79 0.29
CA THR A 114 -1.59 10.75 -0.63
C THR A 114 -2.38 9.67 0.09
N VAL A 115 -1.90 9.22 1.24
CA VAL A 115 -2.60 8.23 2.08
C VAL A 115 -3.97 8.76 2.47
N ALA A 116 -4.05 9.99 2.95
CA ALA A 116 -5.31 10.59 3.36
C ALA A 116 -6.30 10.70 2.19
N ALA A 117 -5.79 11.07 1.01
CA ALA A 117 -6.63 11.20 -0.18
C ALA A 117 -7.22 9.85 -0.61
N VAL A 118 -6.40 8.79 -0.59
CA VAL A 118 -6.87 7.45 -0.95
C VAL A 118 -7.93 6.96 0.03
N LEU A 119 -7.69 7.14 1.32
CA LEU A 119 -8.65 6.74 2.35
C LEU A 119 -9.95 7.54 2.26
N ALA A 120 -9.87 8.83 1.94
CA ALA A 120 -11.05 9.67 1.80
C ALA A 120 -11.92 9.21 0.63
N LYS A 121 -11.31 8.83 -0.48
CA LYS A 121 -12.04 8.31 -1.64
C LYS A 121 -12.76 7.00 -1.31
N ARG A 122 -12.09 6.12 -0.56
CA ARG A 122 -12.70 4.85 -0.14
C ARG A 122 -13.98 5.10 0.67
N LYS A 123 -13.95 6.07 1.57
CA LYS A 123 -15.08 6.39 2.44
C LYS A 123 -16.25 7.00 1.69
N ARG A 124 -16.04 7.52 0.49
CA ARG A 124 -17.08 8.17 -0.30
C ARG A 124 -17.88 7.19 -1.15
N VAL A 125 -17.44 5.97 -1.25
CA VAL A 125 -18.15 4.95 -2.01
C VAL A 125 -19.42 4.62 -1.24
N PRO A 126 -20.60 4.77 -1.86
CA PRO A 126 -21.85 4.43 -1.18
C PRO A 126 -21.81 2.96 -0.82
N GLY A 127 -22.04 2.68 0.44
CA GLY A 127 -22.01 1.32 0.96
C GLY A 127 -23.13 0.48 0.42
#